data_9f6cd0a6f3318b639419733b3efbe72f
#
_entry.id   9f6cd0a6f3318b639419733b3efbe72f
#
_cell.length_a   1.000
_cell.length_b   1.000
_cell.length_c   1.000
_cell.angle_alpha   90.00
_cell.angle_beta   90.00
_cell.angle_gamma   90.00
#
_symmetry.space_group_name_H-M   'P 1'
#
loop_
_entity.id
_entity.type
_entity.pdbx_description
1 polymer ?
#
loop_
_entity_poly.entity_id
_entity_poly.type
_entity_poly.pdbx_seq_one_letter_code
_entity_poly.pdbx_strand_id
1 'polypeptide(L)'
;MMPLRHIAVASLLLGLLNAPDAVAGSQQPDAKDGDVLVYYCHNLSIVTVRVFPKRVEVETEARNATLVETAPPSPVRYSNGSMTLSGLAEQVRLEEPGAVYFCRSLPSEVAWQEARFRGIEFRAAGDNPSWSLEIDSGVAIVFTSGQGDTRAVTKFPPATLAGTDARMTLTTVSGSLSLAVLSERRVCTLGESVMTLTVTVTFNGKTYSGCGRTLPPPLP
;
A
#
# COMPACT_ATOMS: atom_id res chain seq x y z
N MET A 1 30.64 -83.38 -2.33
CA MET A 1 30.76 -82.75 -1.02
C MET A 1 30.79 -81.24 -1.24
N MET A 2 29.65 -80.56 -1.09
CA MET A 2 29.54 -79.13 -1.19
C MET A 2 28.96 -78.61 0.12
N PRO A 3 29.52 -77.57 0.75
CA PRO A 3 28.98 -76.99 1.98
C PRO A 3 27.85 -76.02 1.73
N LEU A 4 26.81 -76.18 2.52
CA LEU A 4 25.63 -75.34 2.61
C LEU A 4 26.02 -73.95 3.15
N ARG A 5 25.73 -72.85 2.38
CA ARG A 5 25.84 -71.46 2.85
C ARG A 5 24.51 -71.07 3.48
N HIS A 6 24.55 -70.71 4.77
CA HIS A 6 23.43 -70.07 5.46
C HIS A 6 23.25 -68.64 5.01
N ILE A 7 22.04 -68.30 4.50
CA ILE A 7 21.63 -66.94 4.19
C ILE A 7 20.92 -66.39 5.43
N ALA A 8 21.54 -65.40 6.07
CA ALA A 8 20.91 -64.67 7.15
C ALA A 8 19.98 -63.59 6.54
N VAL A 9 18.69 -63.70 6.84
CA VAL A 9 17.67 -62.65 6.47
C VAL A 9 17.71 -61.55 7.53
N ALA A 10 18.23 -60.40 7.18
CA ALA A 10 18.17 -59.21 8.01
C ALA A 10 16.82 -58.54 7.81
N SER A 11 15.96 -58.58 8.82
CA SER A 11 14.69 -57.86 8.87
C SER A 11 14.95 -56.37 9.06
N LEU A 12 14.72 -55.56 8.04
CA LEU A 12 14.76 -54.12 8.11
C LEU A 12 13.42 -53.61 8.69
N LEU A 13 13.41 -53.22 9.96
CA LEU A 13 12.31 -52.50 10.58
C LEU A 13 12.31 -51.05 10.04
N LEU A 14 11.40 -50.72 9.13
CA LEU A 14 11.11 -49.37 8.72
C LEU A 14 10.32 -48.66 9.85
N GLY A 15 11.03 -47.88 10.64
CA GLY A 15 10.41 -46.93 11.58
C GLY A 15 9.73 -45.82 10.82
N LEU A 16 8.41 -45.76 10.81
CA LEU A 16 7.60 -44.63 10.38
C LEU A 16 7.82 -43.48 11.36
N LEU A 17 8.73 -42.55 11.00
CA LEU A 17 8.84 -41.26 11.66
C LEU A 17 7.63 -40.42 11.23
N ASN A 18 6.62 -40.35 12.11
CA ASN A 18 5.59 -39.28 12.01
C ASN A 18 6.28 -37.96 12.25
N ALA A 19 6.56 -37.24 11.16
CA ALA A 19 6.90 -35.81 11.26
C ALA A 19 5.64 -35.07 11.74
N PRO A 20 5.71 -34.24 12.79
CA PRO A 20 4.60 -33.37 13.13
C PRO A 20 4.39 -32.42 11.96
N ASP A 21 3.16 -32.34 11.45
CA ASP A 21 2.73 -31.32 10.52
C ASP A 21 3.08 -29.96 11.14
N ALA A 22 4.12 -29.31 10.60
CA ALA A 22 4.41 -27.93 10.92
C ALA A 22 3.23 -27.12 10.39
N VAL A 23 2.34 -26.73 11.29
CA VAL A 23 1.35 -25.67 11.03
C VAL A 23 2.16 -24.50 10.52
N ALA A 24 2.01 -24.17 9.24
CA ALA A 24 2.58 -22.97 8.66
C ALA A 24 1.99 -21.79 9.44
N GLY A 25 2.74 -21.32 10.43
CA GLY A 25 2.46 -20.10 11.13
C GLY A 25 2.41 -19.00 10.06
N SER A 26 1.28 -18.31 9.93
CA SER A 26 1.16 -17.13 9.09
C SER A 26 2.29 -16.19 9.50
N GLN A 27 3.33 -16.09 8.67
CA GLN A 27 4.41 -15.15 8.89
C GLN A 27 3.76 -13.76 8.84
N GLN A 28 3.71 -13.12 9.98
CA GLN A 28 3.40 -11.69 10.07
C GLN A 28 4.43 -10.97 9.21
N PRO A 29 4.01 -10.10 8.28
CA PRO A 29 4.96 -9.31 7.52
C PRO A 29 5.86 -8.57 8.52
N ASP A 30 7.17 -8.57 8.26
CA ASP A 30 8.14 -7.78 9.03
C ASP A 30 7.90 -6.29 8.78
N ALA A 31 6.80 -5.76 9.34
CA ALA A 31 6.44 -4.38 9.21
C ALA A 31 7.49 -3.52 9.94
N LYS A 32 8.12 -2.62 9.18
CA LYS A 32 9.14 -1.70 9.68
C LYS A 32 8.49 -0.48 10.31
N ASP A 33 9.27 0.23 11.12
CA ASP A 33 8.84 1.48 11.72
C ASP A 33 8.43 2.50 10.64
N GLY A 34 7.19 2.98 10.72
CA GLY A 34 6.60 3.90 9.76
C GLY A 34 5.94 3.26 8.54
N ASP A 35 5.97 1.94 8.40
CA ASP A 35 5.28 1.25 7.31
C ASP A 35 3.78 1.58 7.32
N VAL A 36 3.25 1.80 6.13
CA VAL A 36 1.81 2.04 5.91
C VAL A 36 1.18 0.77 5.38
N LEU A 37 0.20 0.26 6.09
CA LEU A 37 -0.62 -0.86 5.66
C LEU A 37 -2.04 -0.33 5.38
N VAL A 38 -2.65 -0.81 4.32
CA VAL A 38 -4.00 -0.38 3.93
C VAL A 38 -4.90 -1.60 3.82
N TYR A 39 -6.09 -1.47 4.38
CA TYR A 39 -7.07 -2.53 4.39
C TYR A 39 -8.42 -2.02 3.87
N TYR A 40 -9.12 -2.88 3.15
CA TYR A 40 -10.53 -2.70 2.82
C TYR A 40 -11.37 -3.52 3.80
N CYS A 41 -12.22 -2.84 4.53
CA CYS A 41 -13.16 -3.45 5.48
C CYS A 41 -14.57 -3.37 4.95
N HIS A 42 -15.28 -4.49 4.95
CA HIS A 42 -16.69 -4.47 4.58
C HIS A 42 -17.49 -3.54 5.52
N ASN A 43 -18.27 -2.64 4.95
CA ASN A 43 -19.07 -1.61 5.64
C ASN A 43 -18.29 -0.49 6.38
N LEU A 44 -16.98 -0.44 6.28
CA LEU A 44 -16.14 0.62 6.87
C LEU A 44 -15.24 1.31 5.86
N SER A 45 -15.21 0.87 4.60
CA SER A 45 -14.36 1.39 3.55
C SER A 45 -12.85 1.13 3.78
N ILE A 46 -12.00 2.13 3.69
CA ILE A 46 -10.56 1.99 3.84
C ILE A 46 -10.14 2.26 5.27
N VAL A 47 -9.29 1.38 5.80
CA VAL A 47 -8.58 1.55 7.06
C VAL A 47 -7.09 1.61 6.77
N THR A 48 -6.45 2.67 7.21
CA THR A 48 -5.01 2.84 7.09
C THR A 48 -4.34 2.62 8.44
N VAL A 49 -3.29 1.82 8.47
CA VAL A 49 -2.53 1.49 9.68
C VAL A 49 -1.08 1.91 9.47
N ARG A 50 -0.57 2.82 10.31
CA ARG A 50 0.86 3.13 10.39
C ARG A 50 1.47 2.36 11.53
N VAL A 51 2.51 1.61 11.22
CA VAL A 51 3.16 0.70 12.19
C VAL A 51 4.35 1.39 12.83
N PHE A 52 4.45 1.31 14.16
CA PHE A 52 5.58 1.80 14.95
C PHE A 52 5.98 0.75 15.99
N PRO A 53 7.15 0.87 16.62
CA PRO A 53 7.51 -0.04 17.68
C PRO A 53 6.46 -0.06 18.81
N LYS A 54 5.85 -1.22 19.05
CA LYS A 54 4.85 -1.47 20.11
C LYS A 54 3.56 -0.63 20.03
N ARG A 55 3.30 0.05 18.92
CA ARG A 55 2.04 0.76 18.68
C ARG A 55 1.70 0.82 17.21
N VAL A 56 0.45 1.04 16.93
CA VAL A 56 -0.05 1.39 15.60
C VAL A 56 -0.94 2.61 15.67
N GLU A 57 -0.94 3.41 14.61
CA GLU A 57 -1.91 4.47 14.40
C GLU A 57 -2.90 3.97 13.35
N VAL A 58 -4.16 3.91 13.72
CA VAL A 58 -5.27 3.44 12.87
C VAL A 58 -6.09 4.65 12.46
N GLU A 59 -6.26 4.85 11.16
CA GLU A 59 -7.12 5.88 10.59
C GLU A 59 -8.26 5.21 9.81
N THR A 60 -9.48 5.62 10.14
CA THR A 60 -10.71 5.30 9.42
C THR A 60 -11.29 6.59 8.82
N GLU A 61 -12.35 6.52 8.02
CA GLU A 61 -13.03 7.73 7.53
C GLU A 61 -13.55 8.64 8.66
N ALA A 62 -13.84 8.07 9.83
CA ALA A 62 -14.49 8.79 10.92
C ALA A 62 -13.50 9.32 11.98
N ARG A 63 -12.35 8.68 12.15
CA ARG A 63 -11.44 9.00 13.27
C ARG A 63 -10.04 8.42 13.13
N ASN A 64 -9.12 8.97 13.93
CA ASN A 64 -7.81 8.40 14.22
C ASN A 64 -7.79 7.77 15.61
N ALA A 65 -6.98 6.73 15.79
CA ALA A 65 -6.72 6.11 17.07
C ALA A 65 -5.27 5.59 17.14
N THR A 66 -4.60 5.86 18.25
CA THR A 66 -3.35 5.18 18.60
C THR A 66 -3.68 3.97 19.46
N LEU A 67 -3.21 2.79 19.03
CA LEU A 67 -3.37 1.54 19.75
C LEU A 67 -1.98 1.03 20.18
N VAL A 68 -1.88 0.52 21.39
CA VAL A 68 -0.65 -0.05 21.97
C VAL A 68 -0.69 -1.56 21.87
N GLU A 69 0.47 -2.16 21.62
CA GLU A 69 0.60 -3.61 21.62
C GLU A 69 0.20 -4.15 22.99
N THR A 70 -0.77 -5.04 23.02
CA THR A 70 -1.15 -5.82 24.19
C THR A 70 -0.37 -7.11 24.20
N ALA A 71 -0.01 -7.62 25.38
CA ALA A 71 0.89 -8.75 25.58
C ALA A 71 0.64 -9.90 24.59
N PRO A 72 1.72 -10.53 24.06
CA PRO A 72 1.58 -11.53 22.99
C PRO A 72 0.75 -12.72 23.43
N PRO A 73 -0.16 -13.19 22.63
CA PRO A 73 0.14 -14.30 21.74
C PRO A 73 -0.13 -13.94 20.27
N SER A 74 0.40 -14.75 19.37
CA SER A 74 0.03 -14.70 17.95
C SER A 74 -1.47 -14.98 17.77
N PRO A 75 -2.22 -14.14 17.00
CA PRO A 75 -1.75 -12.98 16.23
C PRO A 75 -1.50 -11.75 17.13
N VAL A 76 -0.60 -10.87 16.69
CA VAL A 76 -0.32 -9.62 17.38
C VAL A 76 -1.60 -8.81 17.57
N ARG A 77 -1.73 -8.17 18.71
CA ARG A 77 -2.92 -7.40 19.08
C ARG A 77 -2.53 -6.03 19.60
N TYR A 78 -3.22 -5.02 19.11
CA TYR A 78 -3.10 -3.63 19.55
C TYR A 78 -4.44 -3.13 20.08
N SER A 79 -4.43 -2.38 21.18
CA SER A 79 -5.68 -1.86 21.76
C SER A 79 -5.44 -0.55 22.51
N ASN A 80 -6.49 0.27 22.60
CA ASN A 80 -6.57 1.42 23.49
C ASN A 80 -7.77 1.33 24.46
N GLY A 81 -8.38 0.14 24.58
CA GLY A 81 -9.55 -0.10 25.39
C GLY A 81 -10.89 0.11 24.68
N SER A 82 -10.95 1.00 23.67
CA SER A 82 -12.17 1.24 22.88
C SER A 82 -12.07 0.65 21.47
N MET A 83 -10.88 0.54 20.94
CA MET A 83 -10.60 -0.06 19.64
C MET A 83 -9.55 -1.16 19.80
N THR A 84 -9.70 -2.25 19.07
CA THR A 84 -8.72 -3.35 19.02
C THR A 84 -8.48 -3.77 17.60
N LEU A 85 -7.20 -3.83 17.21
CA LEU A 85 -6.74 -4.37 15.94
C LEU A 85 -6.00 -5.68 16.19
N SER A 86 -6.40 -6.74 15.51
CA SER A 86 -5.78 -8.08 15.63
C SER A 86 -5.23 -8.53 14.28
N GLY A 87 -3.94 -8.89 14.25
CA GLY A 87 -3.18 -9.21 13.04
C GLY A 87 -2.64 -7.97 12.33
N LEU A 88 -1.66 -8.18 11.43
CA LEU A 88 -1.12 -7.18 10.51
C LEU A 88 -0.76 -7.86 9.17
N ALA A 89 -1.36 -9.01 8.87
CA ALA A 89 -1.12 -9.78 7.66
C ALA A 89 -2.12 -9.40 6.56
N GLU A 90 -2.39 -10.31 5.64
CA GLU A 90 -3.36 -10.11 4.56
C GLU A 90 -4.80 -9.86 5.05
N GLN A 91 -5.11 -10.32 6.25
CA GLN A 91 -6.40 -10.12 6.90
C GLN A 91 -6.21 -9.61 8.33
N VAL A 92 -6.99 -8.61 8.69
CA VAL A 92 -7.03 -8.07 10.05
C VAL A 92 -8.46 -8.04 10.56
N ARG A 93 -8.59 -8.09 11.88
CA ARG A 93 -9.86 -7.89 12.56
C ARG A 93 -9.78 -6.59 13.35
N LEU A 94 -10.66 -5.66 13.03
CA LEU A 94 -10.85 -4.40 13.75
C LEU A 94 -12.12 -4.49 14.58
N GLU A 95 -12.01 -4.24 15.88
CA GLU A 95 -13.12 -4.23 16.84
C GLU A 95 -13.32 -2.84 17.41
N GLU A 96 -14.55 -2.39 17.43
CA GLU A 96 -15.00 -1.14 18.03
C GLU A 96 -16.26 -1.39 18.87
N PRO A 97 -16.66 -0.48 19.77
CA PRO A 97 -17.89 -0.64 20.52
C PRO A 97 -19.10 -0.84 19.59
N GLY A 98 -19.70 -2.02 19.67
CA GLY A 98 -20.87 -2.39 18.88
C GLY A 98 -20.60 -2.89 17.46
N ALA A 99 -19.34 -2.98 17.02
CA ALA A 99 -18.99 -3.44 15.67
C ALA A 99 -17.70 -4.26 15.62
N VAL A 100 -17.67 -5.23 14.71
CA VAL A 100 -16.50 -6.02 14.38
C VAL A 100 -16.37 -6.06 12.86
N TYR A 101 -15.20 -5.70 12.37
CA TYR A 101 -14.89 -5.66 10.94
C TYR A 101 -13.80 -6.68 10.62
N PHE A 102 -14.00 -7.40 9.53
CA PHE A 102 -12.99 -8.24 8.92
C PHE A 102 -12.48 -7.54 7.67
N CYS A 103 -11.21 -7.28 7.62
CA CYS A 103 -10.61 -6.46 6.60
C CYS A 103 -9.55 -7.26 5.84
N ARG A 104 -9.45 -7.04 4.54
CA ARG A 104 -8.41 -7.61 3.68
C ARG A 104 -7.40 -6.55 3.30
N SER A 105 -6.14 -6.93 3.16
CA SER A 105 -5.07 -6.07 2.67
C SER A 105 -5.40 -5.51 1.27
N LEU A 106 -5.06 -4.24 1.06
CA LEU A 106 -5.24 -3.51 -0.19
C LEU A 106 -3.91 -2.85 -0.62
N PRO A 107 -2.93 -3.62 -1.10
CA PRO A 107 -1.59 -3.13 -1.43
C PRO A 107 -1.58 -2.02 -2.49
N SER A 108 -2.55 -2.01 -3.42
CA SER A 108 -2.69 -0.98 -4.45
C SER A 108 -2.91 0.43 -3.88
N GLU A 109 -3.40 0.54 -2.64
CA GLU A 109 -3.64 1.81 -1.96
C GLU A 109 -2.45 2.31 -1.14
N VAL A 110 -1.46 1.47 -0.83
CA VAL A 110 -0.33 1.82 0.06
C VAL A 110 0.40 3.06 -0.44
N ALA A 111 0.83 3.09 -1.69
CA ALA A 111 1.57 4.23 -2.26
C ALA A 111 0.76 5.55 -2.25
N TRP A 112 -0.57 5.47 -2.28
CA TRP A 112 -1.46 6.63 -2.19
C TRP A 112 -1.53 7.16 -0.77
N GLN A 113 -1.65 6.28 0.22
CA GLN A 113 -1.67 6.66 1.63
C GLN A 113 -0.31 7.17 2.11
N GLU A 114 0.79 6.55 1.69
CA GLU A 114 2.13 7.06 1.95
C GLU A 114 2.33 8.48 1.39
N ALA A 115 1.90 8.74 0.15
CA ALA A 115 1.97 10.06 -0.44
C ALA A 115 1.16 11.08 0.39
N ARG A 116 -0.05 10.71 0.80
CA ARG A 116 -0.92 11.52 1.66
C ARG A 116 -0.24 11.88 2.98
N PHE A 117 0.39 10.92 3.65
CA PHE A 117 1.12 11.17 4.90
C PHE A 117 2.37 12.03 4.74
N ARG A 118 2.93 12.10 3.53
CA ARG A 118 4.00 13.06 3.21
C ARG A 118 3.49 14.47 2.88
N GLY A 119 2.19 14.71 2.89
CA GLY A 119 1.59 16.00 2.55
C GLY A 119 1.35 16.21 1.06
N ILE A 120 1.45 15.16 0.24
CA ILE A 120 1.13 15.23 -1.18
C ILE A 120 -0.38 15.44 -1.37
N GLU A 121 -0.76 16.48 -2.09
CA GLU A 121 -2.16 16.86 -2.31
C GLU A 121 -2.77 16.21 -3.55
N PHE A 122 -1.94 15.85 -4.51
CA PHE A 122 -2.38 15.18 -5.73
C PHE A 122 -1.37 14.08 -6.13
N ARG A 123 -1.90 12.92 -6.46
CA ARG A 123 -1.10 11.83 -7.01
C ARG A 123 -1.77 11.27 -8.26
N ALA A 124 -0.94 10.91 -9.24
CA ALA A 124 -1.33 10.13 -10.41
C ALA A 124 -0.32 9.02 -10.67
N ALA A 125 -0.78 7.94 -11.27
CA ALA A 125 0.08 6.81 -11.63
C ALA A 125 -0.48 6.04 -12.83
N GLY A 126 0.40 5.26 -13.45
CA GLY A 126 0.05 4.31 -14.51
C GLY A 126 1.06 3.17 -14.56
N ASP A 127 0.63 2.04 -15.13
CA ASP A 127 1.39 0.79 -15.09
C ASP A 127 2.17 0.50 -16.38
N ASN A 128 1.71 1.05 -17.52
CA ASN A 128 2.32 0.73 -18.82
C ASN A 128 2.63 1.97 -19.68
N PRO A 129 3.90 2.43 -19.67
CA PRO A 129 4.96 2.05 -18.75
C PRO A 129 4.66 2.50 -17.32
N SER A 130 5.29 1.89 -16.32
CA SER A 130 5.12 2.32 -14.92
C SER A 130 5.62 3.74 -14.71
N TRP A 131 4.79 4.59 -14.09
CA TRP A 131 5.12 5.97 -13.75
C TRP A 131 4.28 6.46 -12.57
N SER A 132 4.75 7.51 -11.93
CA SER A 132 3.98 8.26 -10.94
C SER A 132 4.25 9.77 -11.02
N LEU A 133 3.26 10.54 -10.62
CA LEU A 133 3.34 12.00 -10.44
C LEU A 133 2.81 12.34 -9.05
N GLU A 134 3.56 13.14 -8.31
CA GLU A 134 3.16 13.67 -7.01
C GLU A 134 3.25 15.19 -7.06
N ILE A 135 2.23 15.86 -6.57
CA ILE A 135 2.16 17.33 -6.48
C ILE A 135 1.97 17.70 -5.02
N ASP A 136 2.94 18.47 -4.51
CA ASP A 136 2.89 19.17 -3.25
C ASP A 136 2.73 20.66 -3.59
N SER A 137 1.51 21.19 -3.42
CA SER A 137 1.17 22.54 -3.86
C SER A 137 2.01 23.60 -3.15
N GLY A 138 2.64 24.45 -3.95
CA GLY A 138 3.56 25.48 -3.46
C GLY A 138 4.99 25.00 -3.18
N VAL A 139 5.26 23.73 -3.23
CA VAL A 139 6.59 23.14 -2.96
C VAL A 139 7.19 22.51 -4.21
N ALA A 140 6.64 21.41 -4.70
CA ALA A 140 7.26 20.66 -5.80
C ALA A 140 6.27 19.77 -6.57
N ILE A 141 6.65 19.47 -7.81
CA ILE A 141 6.10 18.39 -8.61
C ILE A 141 7.19 17.34 -8.78
N VAL A 142 6.89 16.11 -8.47
CA VAL A 142 7.79 14.97 -8.64
C VAL A 142 7.20 14.02 -9.66
N PHE A 143 7.91 13.81 -10.76
CA PHE A 143 7.59 12.81 -11.77
C PHE A 143 8.61 11.69 -11.73
N THR A 144 8.14 10.45 -11.75
CA THR A 144 8.99 9.26 -11.74
C THR A 144 8.48 8.28 -12.80
N SER A 145 9.38 7.68 -13.58
CA SER A 145 9.03 6.64 -14.55
C SER A 145 10.11 5.56 -14.63
N GLY A 146 9.76 4.39 -15.20
CA GLY A 146 10.70 3.28 -15.36
C GLY A 146 11.17 2.69 -14.03
N GLN A 147 10.26 2.47 -13.07
CA GLN A 147 10.59 1.95 -11.73
C GLN A 147 11.62 2.78 -10.95
N GLY A 148 11.67 4.09 -11.24
CA GLY A 148 12.60 5.01 -10.59
C GLY A 148 13.80 5.41 -11.42
N ASP A 149 14.02 4.84 -12.61
CA ASP A 149 15.16 5.16 -13.49
C ASP A 149 15.15 6.64 -13.92
N THR A 150 13.96 7.21 -14.09
CA THR A 150 13.79 8.64 -14.35
C THR A 150 13.07 9.28 -13.21
N ARG A 151 13.70 10.24 -12.55
CA ARG A 151 13.09 11.07 -11.52
C ARG A 151 13.36 12.53 -11.83
N ALA A 152 12.27 13.28 -12.04
CA ALA A 152 12.33 14.72 -12.23
C ALA A 152 11.63 15.42 -11.07
N VAL A 153 12.26 16.45 -10.52
CA VAL A 153 11.70 17.31 -9.48
C VAL A 153 11.70 18.73 -10.00
N THR A 154 10.55 19.36 -10.06
CA THR A 154 10.44 20.77 -10.40
C THR A 154 9.82 21.50 -9.22
N LYS A 155 10.24 22.75 -8.99
CA LYS A 155 9.50 23.61 -8.07
C LYS A 155 8.09 23.79 -8.64
N PHE A 156 7.11 23.85 -7.74
CA PHE A 156 5.75 24.15 -8.16
C PHE A 156 5.76 25.53 -8.85
N PRO A 157 5.38 25.64 -10.12
CA PRO A 157 5.35 26.92 -10.79
C PRO A 157 4.34 27.83 -10.10
N PRO A 158 4.54 29.15 -10.10
CA PRO A 158 3.45 30.08 -9.82
C PRO A 158 2.32 29.71 -10.79
N ALA A 159 1.22 29.21 -10.25
CA ALA A 159 0.22 28.40 -10.92
C ALA A 159 -0.20 28.93 -12.28
N THR A 160 0.19 28.26 -13.35
CA THR A 160 -0.59 28.29 -14.57
C THR A 160 -1.55 27.09 -14.53
N LEU A 161 -2.43 27.09 -13.54
CA LEU A 161 -3.59 26.20 -13.53
C LEU A 161 -4.60 26.83 -14.48
N ALA A 162 -4.68 26.29 -15.69
CA ALA A 162 -5.70 26.67 -16.65
C ALA A 162 -6.72 25.55 -16.75
N GLY A 163 -7.99 25.85 -16.59
CA GLY A 163 -9.02 24.85 -16.82
C GLY A 163 -10.30 25.07 -16.02
N THR A 164 -11.17 24.11 -16.16
CA THR A 164 -12.43 23.99 -15.41
C THR A 164 -12.34 22.82 -14.43
N ASP A 165 -13.29 22.67 -13.53
CA ASP A 165 -13.38 21.50 -12.61
C ASP A 165 -13.37 20.13 -13.34
N ALA A 166 -13.71 20.12 -14.63
CA ALA A 166 -13.75 18.93 -15.45
C ALA A 166 -12.43 18.61 -16.16
N ARG A 167 -11.59 19.63 -16.38
CA ARG A 167 -10.34 19.49 -17.11
C ARG A 167 -9.33 20.52 -16.63
N MET A 168 -8.23 20.08 -16.09
CA MET A 168 -7.16 20.93 -15.59
C MET A 168 -5.85 20.63 -16.32
N THR A 169 -5.15 21.67 -16.73
CA THR A 169 -3.81 21.58 -17.32
C THR A 169 -2.81 22.33 -16.47
N LEU A 170 -1.70 21.69 -16.15
CA LEU A 170 -0.56 22.28 -15.50
C LEU A 170 0.64 22.13 -16.42
N THR A 171 1.37 23.22 -16.65
CA THR A 171 2.59 23.18 -17.46
C THR A 171 3.72 23.84 -16.70
N THR A 172 4.87 23.19 -16.67
CA THR A 172 6.10 23.74 -16.08
C THR A 172 7.29 23.44 -16.98
N VAL A 173 8.21 24.39 -17.05
CA VAL A 173 9.50 24.24 -17.73
C VAL A 173 10.58 24.68 -16.76
N SER A 174 11.58 23.81 -16.55
CA SER A 174 12.73 24.09 -15.70
C SER A 174 13.99 23.62 -16.40
N GLY A 175 14.76 24.57 -16.94
CA GLY A 175 15.91 24.26 -17.78
C GLY A 175 15.51 23.48 -19.04
N SER A 176 16.07 22.29 -19.24
CA SER A 176 15.71 21.40 -20.35
C SER A 176 14.52 20.47 -20.04
N LEU A 177 13.96 20.52 -18.83
CA LEU A 177 12.84 19.67 -18.43
C LEU A 177 11.52 20.37 -18.79
N SER A 178 10.68 19.67 -19.53
CA SER A 178 9.32 20.10 -19.87
C SER A 178 8.33 19.07 -19.31
N LEU A 179 7.40 19.54 -18.49
CA LEU A 179 6.34 18.72 -17.90
C LEU A 179 4.98 19.41 -18.17
N ALA A 180 4.08 18.69 -18.80
CA ALA A 180 2.68 19.08 -18.95
C ALA A 180 1.79 17.99 -18.36
N VAL A 181 0.84 18.37 -17.53
CA VAL A 181 -0.13 17.48 -16.89
C VAL A 181 -1.53 17.89 -17.32
N LEU A 182 -2.28 16.97 -17.86
CA LEU A 182 -3.69 17.11 -18.16
C LEU A 182 -4.47 16.14 -17.28
N SER A 183 -5.37 16.65 -16.46
CA SER A 183 -6.33 15.85 -15.71
C SER A 183 -7.75 16.09 -16.22
N GLU A 184 -8.50 15.03 -16.41
CA GLU A 184 -9.88 15.07 -16.86
C GLU A 184 -10.76 14.28 -15.89
N ARG A 185 -11.92 14.85 -15.52
CA ARG A 185 -12.90 14.15 -14.68
C ARG A 185 -13.55 13.00 -15.48
N ARG A 186 -12.89 11.88 -15.45
CA ARG A 186 -13.32 10.64 -16.08
C ARG A 186 -12.88 9.46 -15.23
N VAL A 187 -13.81 8.54 -14.98
CA VAL A 187 -13.53 7.32 -14.22
C VAL A 187 -12.38 6.56 -14.87
N CYS A 188 -11.45 6.15 -14.06
CA CYS A 188 -10.23 5.45 -14.42
C CYS A 188 -9.95 4.35 -13.39
N THR A 189 -9.45 3.20 -13.84
CA THR A 189 -9.11 2.07 -12.98
C THR A 189 -7.62 1.76 -13.07
N LEU A 190 -6.96 1.64 -11.93
CA LEU A 190 -5.56 1.26 -11.81
C LEU A 190 -5.45 0.14 -10.76
N GLY A 191 -5.11 -1.07 -11.20
CA GLY A 191 -5.21 -2.25 -10.35
C GLY A 191 -6.65 -2.45 -9.86
N GLU A 192 -6.84 -2.57 -8.55
CA GLU A 192 -8.16 -2.69 -7.91
C GLU A 192 -8.79 -1.33 -7.56
N SER A 193 -8.04 -0.23 -7.74
CA SER A 193 -8.47 1.11 -7.33
C SER A 193 -9.23 1.82 -8.45
N VAL A 194 -10.42 2.34 -8.13
CA VAL A 194 -11.23 3.17 -9.03
C VAL A 194 -11.03 4.64 -8.65
N MET A 195 -10.67 5.44 -9.62
CA MET A 195 -10.36 6.87 -9.45
C MET A 195 -11.26 7.73 -10.33
N THR A 196 -11.39 8.99 -9.96
CA THR A 196 -12.30 9.93 -10.64
C THR A 196 -11.63 10.75 -11.74
N LEU A 197 -10.31 10.66 -11.86
CA LEU A 197 -9.55 11.42 -12.85
C LEU A 197 -8.73 10.50 -13.74
N THR A 198 -8.83 10.70 -15.04
CA THR A 198 -7.85 10.26 -16.03
C THR A 198 -6.77 11.32 -16.14
N VAL A 199 -5.51 10.92 -16.10
CA VAL A 199 -4.36 11.84 -16.11
C VAL A 199 -3.43 11.48 -17.26
N THR A 200 -3.06 12.50 -18.02
CA THR A 200 -2.03 12.41 -19.06
C THR A 200 -0.87 13.33 -18.68
N VAL A 201 0.33 12.76 -18.63
CA VAL A 201 1.56 13.50 -18.37
C VAL A 201 2.41 13.46 -19.63
N THR A 202 2.82 14.63 -20.11
CA THR A 202 3.84 14.74 -21.16
C THR A 202 5.13 15.24 -20.52
N PHE A 203 6.14 14.39 -20.53
CA PHE A 203 7.46 14.69 -19.98
C PHE A 203 8.51 14.58 -21.08
N ASN A 204 9.18 15.69 -21.37
CA ASN A 204 10.17 15.80 -22.45
C ASN A 204 9.69 15.21 -23.79
N GLY A 205 8.43 15.49 -24.16
CA GLY A 205 7.82 15.01 -25.39
C GLY A 205 7.29 13.57 -25.35
N LYS A 206 7.54 12.80 -24.30
CA LYS A 206 6.99 11.47 -24.12
C LYS A 206 5.70 11.55 -23.28
N THR A 207 4.67 10.86 -23.74
CA THR A 207 3.36 10.86 -23.10
C THR A 207 3.13 9.60 -22.28
N TYR A 208 2.54 9.80 -21.10
CA TYR A 208 2.17 8.77 -20.12
C TYR A 208 0.70 8.99 -19.75
N SER A 209 -0.06 7.90 -19.71
CA SER A 209 -1.48 7.94 -19.33
C SER A 209 -1.75 7.05 -18.13
N GLY A 210 -2.67 7.46 -17.29
CA GLY A 210 -3.03 6.73 -16.09
C GLY A 210 -4.16 7.39 -15.32
N CYS A 211 -4.26 7.05 -14.06
CA CYS A 211 -5.31 7.50 -13.15
C CYS A 211 -4.74 8.44 -12.08
N GLY A 212 -5.59 9.31 -11.55
CA GLY A 212 -5.20 10.22 -10.49
C GLY A 212 -6.34 10.61 -9.57
N ARG A 213 -5.97 11.14 -8.42
CA ARG A 213 -6.91 11.75 -7.47
C ARG A 213 -6.21 12.77 -6.57
N THR A 214 -7.01 13.68 -6.04
CA THR A 214 -6.60 14.51 -4.91
C THR A 214 -6.52 13.67 -3.63
N LEU A 215 -5.56 14.00 -2.78
CA LEU A 215 -5.35 13.33 -1.50
C LEU A 215 -5.74 14.32 -0.39
N PRO A 216 -6.78 14.04 0.39
CA PRO A 216 -7.10 14.87 1.53
C PRO A 216 -5.99 14.78 2.58
N PRO A 217 -5.75 15.83 3.38
CA PRO A 217 -4.77 15.75 4.45
C PRO A 217 -5.12 14.62 5.43
N PRO A 218 -4.13 14.05 6.12
CA PRO A 218 -4.39 13.10 7.21
C PRO A 218 -5.30 13.75 8.26
N LEU A 219 -6.15 12.95 8.90
CA LEU A 219 -6.95 13.43 10.02
C LEU A 219 -6.03 13.86 11.17
N PRO A 220 -6.35 14.94 11.89
CA PRO A 220 -5.56 15.44 13.00
C PRO A 220 -5.51 14.48 14.20
#